data_cb2173f340d7853e8e40f9a967e09382
#
_entry.id   cb2173f340d7853e8e40f9a967e09382
#
_cell.length_a   1.000
_cell.length_b   1.000
_cell.length_c   1.000
_cell.angle_alpha   90.00
_cell.angle_beta   90.00
_cell.angle_gamma   90.00
#
_symmetry.space_group_name_H-M   'P 1'
#
loop_
_entity.id
_entity.type
_entity.pdbx_description
1 polymer ?
#
loop_
_entity_poly.entity_id
_entity_poly.type
_entity_poly.pdbx_seq_one_letter_code
_entity_poly.pdbx_strand_id
1 'polypeptide(L)'
;VDGRQGGTHPLAIRLNPCHTNGMKNTHLEHPEDAILTGDLDVLDWFVNRGALSVKIDGAPAIVWGTNPANGKFFVGTKAVFNKVKIRIAHNHEEINQFYDGEVAEILHACYDCLPHSDSIIQGDFIGFGGSSEYKSNLVTYQFPEVVSQNVIIAPHTVYEANDDLRDSWALPLMVNLQSTDDVLFVKPNAWIAHDQTSFADVEEVCNFARQMSTTCQFVKGKQLAELKKAINACIREQREIEDDAFDCDPNLIRLWKLVKSIKEDCLFLCRCDGPAAYIGQDRITAEGFVLTNEFGMFKLINREQFSYANFNFGKFQCAN
;
A
#
# COMPACT_ATOMS: atom_id res chain seq x y z
N VAL A 1 -30.97 6.13 24.78
CA VAL A 1 -30.98 5.08 23.74
C VAL A 1 -30.55 5.78 22.46
N ASP A 2 -29.25 5.85 22.23
CA ASP A 2 -28.67 6.53 21.06
C ASP A 2 -28.23 5.46 20.07
N GLY A 3 -29.11 5.12 19.15
CA GLY A 3 -28.88 4.17 18.09
C GLY A 3 -28.20 4.84 16.90
N ARG A 4 -26.88 5.09 16.97
CA ARG A 4 -26.09 5.44 15.77
C ARG A 4 -25.92 4.19 14.93
N GLN A 5 -26.76 4.04 13.91
CA GLN A 5 -26.53 3.12 12.80
C GLN A 5 -25.29 3.61 12.04
N GLY A 6 -24.18 2.93 12.22
CA GLY A 6 -22.98 3.14 11.41
C GLY A 6 -23.27 2.80 9.96
N GLY A 7 -23.55 3.81 9.14
CA GLY A 7 -23.70 3.64 7.69
C GLY A 7 -22.43 3.04 7.09
N THR A 8 -22.55 2.08 6.18
CA THR A 8 -21.43 1.57 5.38
C THR A 8 -21.00 2.67 4.40
N HIS A 9 -19.72 3.05 4.43
CA HIS A 9 -19.18 3.98 3.44
C HIS A 9 -19.23 3.30 2.06
N PRO A 10 -19.89 3.85 1.05
CA PRO A 10 -20.14 3.18 -0.24
C PRO A 10 -18.85 2.86 -1.03
N LEU A 11 -17.73 3.51 -0.68
CA LEU A 11 -16.44 3.37 -1.35
C LEU A 11 -15.49 2.36 -0.69
N ALA A 12 -15.86 1.75 0.44
CA ALA A 12 -14.96 0.92 1.25
C ALA A 12 -15.58 -0.43 1.65
N ILE A 13 -14.73 -1.43 1.86
CA ILE A 13 -15.08 -2.66 2.58
C ILE A 13 -14.79 -2.45 4.07
N ARG A 14 -15.74 -2.80 4.94
CA ARG A 14 -15.47 -2.88 6.38
C ARG A 14 -14.73 -4.18 6.68
N LEU A 15 -13.55 -4.05 7.22
CA LEU A 15 -12.79 -5.15 7.79
C LEU A 15 -13.35 -5.51 9.17
N ASN A 16 -13.10 -6.74 9.64
CA ASN A 16 -13.48 -7.17 10.97
C ASN A 16 -12.84 -6.22 12.03
N PRO A 17 -13.57 -5.74 13.06
CA PRO A 17 -13.04 -4.83 14.07
C PRO A 17 -11.77 -5.32 14.78
N CYS A 18 -11.53 -6.62 14.86
CA CYS A 18 -10.28 -7.17 15.41
C CYS A 18 -9.05 -6.79 14.57
N HIS A 19 -9.20 -6.62 13.26
CA HIS A 19 -8.12 -6.24 12.34
C HIS A 19 -8.14 -4.74 12.01
N THR A 20 -9.22 -4.03 12.36
CA THR A 20 -9.34 -2.57 12.17
C THR A 20 -8.91 -1.77 13.41
N ASN A 21 -8.41 -2.42 14.46
CA ASN A 21 -7.97 -1.73 15.68
C ASN A 21 -6.88 -0.69 15.34
N GLY A 22 -7.35 0.50 14.92
CA GLY A 22 -6.53 1.68 14.72
C GLY A 22 -5.64 1.65 13.50
N MET A 23 -6.15 1.34 12.31
CA MET A 23 -5.45 1.68 11.07
C MET A 23 -5.40 3.21 10.89
N LYS A 24 -4.83 3.88 11.88
CA LYS A 24 -4.39 5.26 11.79
C LYS A 24 -3.22 5.30 10.83
N ASN A 25 -3.48 5.47 9.54
CA ASN A 25 -2.48 5.84 8.54
C ASN A 25 -1.14 5.05 8.65
N THR A 26 -1.23 3.74 8.98
CA THR A 26 -0.08 2.85 9.12
C THR A 26 0.32 2.28 7.75
N HIS A 27 1.61 2.05 7.57
CA HIS A 27 2.09 1.30 6.41
C HIS A 27 1.52 -0.11 6.42
N LEU A 28 1.04 -0.58 5.26
CA LEU A 28 0.63 -1.97 5.10
C LEU A 28 1.77 -2.92 5.46
N GLU A 29 1.46 -3.94 6.23
CA GLU A 29 2.41 -4.95 6.68
C GLU A 29 2.66 -6.00 5.59
N HIS A 30 3.77 -6.68 5.70
CA HIS A 30 4.01 -7.92 4.98
C HIS A 30 3.41 -9.09 5.78
N PRO A 31 2.76 -10.08 5.13
CA PRO A 31 2.16 -11.20 5.84
C PRO A 31 3.20 -12.01 6.64
N GLU A 32 4.40 -12.18 6.11
CA GLU A 32 5.49 -12.86 6.81
C GLU A 32 5.96 -12.11 8.07
N ASP A 33 5.79 -10.80 8.15
CA ASP A 33 6.15 -10.03 9.35
C ASP A 33 5.04 -10.08 10.42
N ALA A 34 3.77 -10.28 10.03
CA ALA A 34 2.65 -10.44 10.95
C ALA A 34 2.78 -11.75 11.75
N ILE A 35 3.23 -12.84 11.11
CA ILE A 35 3.38 -14.14 11.76
C ILE A 35 4.37 -14.11 12.94
N LEU A 36 5.33 -13.18 12.95
CA LEU A 36 6.33 -13.05 14.03
C LEU A 36 5.70 -12.76 15.40
N THR A 37 4.50 -12.18 15.41
CA THR A 37 3.77 -11.84 16.64
C THR A 37 2.84 -12.96 17.12
N GLY A 38 2.69 -14.02 16.33
CA GLY A 38 1.69 -15.08 16.55
C GLY A 38 0.33 -14.73 15.97
N ASP A 39 0.25 -13.78 15.05
CA ASP A 39 -0.95 -13.49 14.28
C ASP A 39 -1.16 -14.60 13.23
N LEU A 40 -1.93 -15.62 13.61
CA LEU A 40 -2.23 -16.78 12.76
C LEU A 40 -3.37 -16.51 11.78
N ASP A 41 -4.10 -15.41 11.92
CA ASP A 41 -5.15 -15.02 10.99
C ASP A 41 -4.57 -14.72 9.59
N VAL A 42 -3.27 -14.39 9.51
CA VAL A 42 -2.57 -14.28 8.24
C VAL A 42 -2.58 -15.56 7.41
N LEU A 43 -2.65 -16.73 8.02
CA LEU A 43 -2.75 -18.02 7.32
C LEU A 43 -4.16 -18.23 6.73
N ASP A 44 -5.20 -17.78 7.44
CA ASP A 44 -6.57 -17.76 6.92
C ASP A 44 -6.72 -16.70 5.83
N TRP A 45 -6.00 -15.59 5.94
CA TRP A 45 -5.95 -14.56 4.91
C TRP A 45 -5.47 -15.09 3.55
N PHE A 46 -4.47 -15.97 3.51
CA PHE A 46 -3.97 -16.55 2.25
C PHE A 46 -4.99 -17.46 1.56
N VAL A 47 -5.78 -18.22 2.32
CA VAL A 47 -6.71 -19.23 1.78
C VAL A 47 -8.11 -18.70 1.52
N ASN A 48 -8.41 -17.48 1.97
CA ASN A 48 -9.72 -16.89 1.79
C ASN A 48 -9.75 -15.89 0.63
N ARG A 49 -10.88 -15.88 -0.09
CA ARG A 49 -11.10 -14.93 -1.17
C ARG A 49 -11.16 -13.50 -0.62
N GLY A 50 -10.70 -12.57 -1.43
CA GLY A 50 -10.70 -11.16 -1.08
C GLY A 50 -10.67 -10.26 -2.29
N ALA A 51 -10.65 -8.95 -2.03
CA ALA A 51 -10.44 -7.96 -3.07
C ALA A 51 -8.94 -7.78 -3.32
N LEU A 52 -8.53 -8.01 -4.55
CA LEU A 52 -7.16 -7.78 -4.99
C LEU A 52 -7.08 -6.42 -5.69
N SER A 53 -6.11 -5.61 -5.33
CA SER A 53 -5.80 -4.33 -5.99
C SER A 53 -4.32 -4.26 -6.36
N VAL A 54 -4.02 -3.52 -7.43
CA VAL A 54 -2.64 -3.26 -7.83
C VAL A 54 -2.05 -2.22 -6.91
N LYS A 55 -0.84 -2.46 -6.42
CA LYS A 55 -0.04 -1.44 -5.78
C LYS A 55 0.76 -0.69 -6.85
N ILE A 56 0.43 0.57 -7.04
CA ILE A 56 1.15 1.49 -7.93
C ILE A 56 2.19 2.24 -7.10
N ASP A 57 3.41 2.35 -7.61
CA ASP A 57 4.46 3.18 -7.04
C ASP A 57 4.33 4.62 -7.52
N GLY A 58 4.29 5.58 -6.61
CA GLY A 58 4.18 7.00 -6.93
C GLY A 58 4.53 7.88 -5.73
N ALA A 59 4.90 9.13 -5.99
CA ALA A 59 5.24 10.09 -4.96
C ALA A 59 5.03 11.54 -5.47
N PRO A 60 4.60 12.45 -4.59
CA PRO A 60 4.16 12.24 -3.22
C PRO A 60 2.78 11.57 -3.12
N ALA A 61 2.44 11.07 -1.93
CA ALA A 61 1.07 10.69 -1.62
C ALA A 61 0.21 11.95 -1.48
N ILE A 62 -0.84 12.05 -2.28
CA ILE A 62 -1.80 13.17 -2.30
C ILE A 62 -3.06 12.76 -1.55
N VAL A 63 -3.54 13.64 -0.68
CA VAL A 63 -4.81 13.50 0.03
C VAL A 63 -5.70 14.67 -0.36
N TRP A 64 -6.94 14.38 -0.76
CA TRP A 64 -7.92 15.40 -1.15
C TRP A 64 -9.33 15.02 -0.75
N GLY A 65 -10.22 15.99 -0.74
CA GLY A 65 -11.63 15.81 -0.44
C GLY A 65 -12.23 16.99 0.31
N THR A 66 -13.32 16.73 1.03
CA THR A 66 -13.97 17.76 1.87
C THR A 66 -13.47 17.64 3.31
N ASN A 67 -12.95 18.75 3.84
CA ASN A 67 -12.51 18.83 5.24
C ASN A 67 -13.73 18.77 6.17
N PRO A 68 -13.85 17.76 7.03
CA PRO A 68 -15.02 17.59 7.89
C PRO A 68 -15.20 18.72 8.90
N ALA A 69 -14.12 19.42 9.26
CA ALA A 69 -14.15 20.52 10.23
C ALA A 69 -14.81 21.79 9.68
N ASN A 70 -14.82 22.02 8.36
CA ASN A 70 -15.30 23.28 7.79
C ASN A 70 -16.05 23.15 6.48
N GLY A 71 -16.21 21.95 5.93
CA GLY A 71 -16.92 21.68 4.67
C GLY A 71 -16.22 22.19 3.41
N LYS A 72 -14.96 22.62 3.48
CA LYS A 72 -14.23 23.13 2.31
C LYS A 72 -13.43 22.02 1.64
N PHE A 73 -13.34 22.10 0.30
CA PHE A 73 -12.40 21.28 -0.45
C PHE A 73 -10.96 21.57 0.00
N PHE A 74 -10.15 20.55 0.04
CA PHE A 74 -8.74 20.66 0.39
C PHE A 74 -7.87 19.69 -0.42
N VAL A 75 -6.60 20.03 -0.50
CA VAL A 75 -5.53 19.14 -0.93
C VAL A 75 -4.37 19.15 0.09
N GLY A 76 -3.57 18.11 0.09
CA GLY A 76 -2.36 18.04 0.89
C GLY A 76 -1.65 16.69 0.72
N THR A 77 -0.61 16.51 1.50
CA THR A 77 0.08 15.22 1.66
C THR A 77 -0.45 14.51 2.91
N LYS A 78 0.14 13.37 3.30
CA LYS A 78 -0.16 12.73 4.60
C LYS A 78 -0.03 13.67 5.81
N ALA A 79 0.59 14.84 5.65
CA ALA A 79 0.68 15.86 6.69
C ALA A 79 -0.68 16.42 7.13
N VAL A 80 -1.76 16.19 6.37
CA VAL A 80 -3.14 16.54 6.78
C VAL A 80 -3.62 15.77 8.01
N PHE A 81 -2.99 14.63 8.31
CA PHE A 81 -3.30 13.78 9.47
C PHE A 81 -2.37 14.01 10.67
N ASN A 82 -1.41 14.91 10.55
CA ASN A 82 -0.44 15.17 11.61
C ASN A 82 -1.11 15.79 12.84
N LYS A 83 -0.71 15.35 14.04
CA LYS A 83 -1.27 15.88 15.28
C LYS A 83 -0.78 17.29 15.64
N VAL A 84 0.47 17.63 15.27
CA VAL A 84 1.13 18.88 15.69
C VAL A 84 1.29 19.85 14.54
N LYS A 85 1.84 19.40 13.41
CA LYS A 85 2.05 20.25 12.23
C LYS A 85 1.11 19.78 11.12
N ILE A 86 -0.18 20.06 11.31
CA ILE A 86 -1.20 19.75 10.32
C ILE A 86 -1.07 20.72 9.14
N ARG A 87 -1.17 20.21 7.91
CA ARG A 87 -1.04 20.98 6.67
C ARG A 87 -2.19 20.62 5.73
N ILE A 88 -3.30 21.32 5.88
CA ILE A 88 -4.51 21.17 5.06
C ILE A 88 -4.63 22.44 4.25
N ALA A 89 -4.50 22.37 2.93
CA ALA A 89 -4.57 23.55 2.06
C ALA A 89 -5.93 23.62 1.34
N HIS A 90 -6.66 24.72 1.52
CA HIS A 90 -7.96 24.98 0.93
C HIS A 90 -7.90 25.99 -0.23
N ASN A 91 -6.72 26.47 -0.55
CA ASN A 91 -6.45 27.42 -1.64
C ASN A 91 -4.95 27.46 -1.95
N HIS A 92 -4.58 28.16 -3.03
CA HIS A 92 -3.19 28.29 -3.48
C HIS A 92 -2.29 29.03 -2.47
N GLU A 93 -2.83 29.97 -1.72
CA GLU A 93 -2.05 30.71 -0.70
C GLU A 93 -1.65 29.77 0.44
N GLU A 94 -2.56 28.92 0.89
CA GLU A 94 -2.27 27.91 1.93
C GLU A 94 -1.31 26.83 1.43
N ILE A 95 -1.37 26.43 0.13
CA ILE A 95 -0.38 25.55 -0.47
C ILE A 95 1.02 26.17 -0.34
N ASN A 96 1.20 27.43 -0.78
CA ASN A 96 2.46 28.14 -0.69
C ASN A 96 2.96 28.38 0.75
N GLN A 97 2.02 28.46 1.70
CA GLN A 97 2.36 28.58 3.14
C GLN A 97 2.91 27.28 3.71
N PHE A 98 2.41 26.12 3.27
CA PHE A 98 2.69 24.83 3.87
C PHE A 98 3.71 23.99 3.12
N TYR A 99 3.88 24.23 1.82
CA TYR A 99 4.69 23.42 0.92
C TYR A 99 5.55 24.29 0.02
N ASP A 100 6.65 23.75 -0.45
CA ASP A 100 7.60 24.39 -1.36
C ASP A 100 8.06 23.42 -2.46
N GLY A 101 8.76 23.95 -3.47
CA GLY A 101 9.34 23.19 -4.56
C GLY A 101 8.33 22.35 -5.31
N GLU A 102 8.77 21.19 -5.79
CA GLU A 102 7.98 20.26 -6.61
C GLU A 102 6.68 19.83 -5.92
N VAL A 103 6.68 19.64 -4.61
CA VAL A 103 5.45 19.25 -3.87
C VAL A 103 4.39 20.36 -3.95
N ALA A 104 4.78 21.62 -3.85
CA ALA A 104 3.84 22.73 -4.01
C ALA A 104 3.29 22.81 -5.43
N GLU A 105 4.12 22.63 -6.46
CA GLU A 105 3.69 22.57 -7.86
C GLU A 105 2.66 21.47 -8.12
N ILE A 106 2.94 20.26 -7.62
CA ILE A 106 2.02 19.12 -7.70
C ILE A 106 0.69 19.45 -7.00
N LEU A 107 0.73 20.02 -5.80
CA LEU A 107 -0.50 20.34 -5.04
C LEU A 107 -1.30 21.46 -5.68
N HIS A 108 -0.66 22.45 -6.33
CA HIS A 108 -1.36 23.46 -7.12
C HIS A 108 -2.14 22.84 -8.28
N ALA A 109 -1.49 21.97 -9.06
CA ALA A 109 -2.17 21.26 -10.15
C ALA A 109 -3.27 20.32 -9.63
N CYS A 110 -3.03 19.64 -8.52
CA CYS A 110 -4.04 18.80 -7.88
C CYS A 110 -5.25 19.61 -7.39
N TYR A 111 -5.03 20.80 -6.84
CA TYR A 111 -6.11 21.67 -6.38
C TYR A 111 -7.00 22.13 -7.53
N ASP A 112 -6.41 22.45 -8.68
CA ASP A 112 -7.13 22.91 -9.87
C ASP A 112 -7.84 21.78 -10.62
N CYS A 113 -7.25 20.57 -10.64
CA CYS A 113 -7.69 19.48 -11.50
C CYS A 113 -8.54 18.42 -10.79
N LEU A 114 -8.32 18.16 -9.48
CA LEU A 114 -9.02 17.09 -8.79
C LEU A 114 -10.51 17.41 -8.58
N PRO A 115 -11.38 16.43 -8.85
CA PRO A 115 -12.81 16.64 -8.61
C PRO A 115 -13.10 16.80 -7.12
N HIS A 116 -13.99 17.75 -6.81
CA HIS A 116 -14.49 17.90 -5.45
C HIS A 116 -15.24 16.63 -5.05
N SER A 117 -14.94 16.12 -3.88
CA SER A 117 -15.51 14.89 -3.33
C SER A 117 -15.85 15.09 -1.86
N ASP A 118 -17.01 14.58 -1.45
CA ASP A 118 -17.37 14.51 -0.02
C ASP A 118 -16.50 13.47 0.73
N SER A 119 -15.92 12.55 -0.01
CA SER A 119 -14.99 11.54 0.55
C SER A 119 -13.57 12.10 0.61
N ILE A 120 -12.84 11.72 1.65
CA ILE A 120 -11.42 12.02 1.77
C ILE A 120 -10.66 10.86 1.14
N ILE A 121 -9.92 11.13 0.07
CA ILE A 121 -9.26 10.10 -0.75
C ILE A 121 -7.75 10.35 -0.72
N GLN A 122 -6.99 9.26 -0.75
CA GLN A 122 -5.54 9.29 -0.95
C GLN A 122 -5.19 8.48 -2.19
N GLY A 123 -4.25 9.03 -2.95
CA GLY A 123 -3.59 8.34 -4.05
C GLY A 123 -2.16 8.80 -4.19
N ASP A 124 -1.37 8.06 -4.94
CA ASP A 124 0.02 8.40 -5.21
C ASP A 124 0.12 9.13 -6.55
N PHE A 125 0.85 10.25 -6.57
CA PHE A 125 1.10 11.02 -7.79
C PHE A 125 2.07 10.26 -8.69
N ILE A 126 1.69 10.10 -9.98
CA ILE A 126 2.50 9.41 -10.98
C ILE A 126 3.25 10.42 -11.85
N GLY A 127 2.61 11.51 -12.24
CA GLY A 127 3.21 12.53 -13.08
C GLY A 127 2.22 13.54 -13.63
N PHE A 128 2.75 14.51 -14.36
CA PHE A 128 1.98 15.42 -15.20
C PHE A 128 1.82 14.82 -16.60
N GLY A 129 0.71 15.06 -17.27
CA GLY A 129 0.46 14.58 -18.61
C GLY A 129 1.47 15.07 -19.65
N GLY A 130 1.29 14.64 -20.88
CA GLY A 130 2.15 15.00 -22.02
C GLY A 130 3.19 13.94 -22.40
N SER A 131 3.21 12.78 -21.74
CA SER A 131 4.08 11.65 -22.07
C SER A 131 3.29 10.35 -22.08
N SER A 132 3.88 9.30 -22.59
CA SER A 132 3.44 7.91 -22.41
C SER A 132 4.31 7.15 -21.39
N GLU A 133 5.40 7.75 -20.92
CA GLU A 133 6.31 7.13 -19.97
C GLU A 133 6.46 8.01 -18.73
N TYR A 134 6.34 7.39 -17.55
CA TYR A 134 6.39 8.07 -16.26
C TYR A 134 7.24 7.27 -15.27
N LYS A 135 8.25 7.91 -14.73
CA LYS A 135 9.09 7.37 -13.65
C LYS A 135 8.81 8.16 -12.37
N SER A 136 7.79 7.73 -11.65
CA SER A 136 7.35 8.45 -10.45
C SER A 136 8.24 8.21 -9.23
N ASN A 137 8.92 7.08 -9.14
CA ASN A 137 9.89 6.72 -8.10
C ASN A 137 10.85 5.63 -8.64
N LEU A 138 10.72 4.39 -8.19
CA LEU A 138 11.53 3.26 -8.65
C LEU A 138 11.00 2.67 -9.94
N VAL A 139 9.67 2.59 -10.07
CA VAL A 139 8.99 1.97 -11.20
C VAL A 139 8.76 2.98 -12.32
N THR A 140 9.09 2.58 -13.53
CA THR A 140 8.71 3.29 -14.76
C THR A 140 7.45 2.67 -15.32
N TYR A 141 6.41 3.48 -15.51
CA TYR A 141 5.15 3.08 -16.12
C TYR A 141 5.10 3.53 -17.55
N GLN A 142 4.74 2.62 -18.46
CA GLN A 142 4.54 2.91 -19.87
C GLN A 142 3.07 2.70 -20.25
N PHE A 143 2.42 3.78 -20.63
CA PHE A 143 1.04 3.79 -21.11
C PHE A 143 1.02 3.49 -22.62
N PRO A 144 -0.07 2.91 -23.16
CA PRO A 144 -0.20 2.64 -24.58
C PRO A 144 -0.13 3.90 -25.47
N GLU A 145 -0.61 5.03 -24.93
CA GLU A 145 -0.69 6.32 -25.62
C GLU A 145 -0.19 7.45 -24.71
N VAL A 146 0.08 8.60 -25.31
CA VAL A 146 0.41 9.82 -24.57
C VAL A 146 -0.80 10.20 -23.70
N VAL A 147 -0.58 10.37 -22.41
CA VAL A 147 -1.63 10.82 -21.47
C VAL A 147 -1.88 12.30 -21.68
N SER A 148 -3.10 12.67 -22.05
CA SER A 148 -3.50 14.06 -22.33
C SER A 148 -3.96 14.83 -21.09
N GLN A 149 -4.34 14.15 -20.01
CA GLN A 149 -4.76 14.77 -18.76
C GLN A 149 -3.60 15.52 -18.10
N ASN A 150 -3.93 16.57 -17.35
CA ASN A 150 -2.92 17.39 -16.67
C ASN A 150 -2.23 16.67 -15.52
N VAL A 151 -2.96 15.82 -14.80
CA VAL A 151 -2.50 15.11 -13.59
C VAL A 151 -2.82 13.63 -13.67
N ILE A 152 -1.88 12.79 -13.23
CA ILE A 152 -2.04 11.33 -13.17
C ILE A 152 -1.88 10.89 -11.73
N ILE A 153 -2.91 10.25 -11.17
CA ILE A 153 -2.93 9.79 -9.77
C ILE A 153 -3.42 8.34 -9.71
N ALA A 154 -2.81 7.54 -8.85
CA ALA A 154 -3.25 6.20 -8.49
C ALA A 154 -4.00 6.21 -7.14
N PRO A 155 -5.33 6.32 -7.12
CA PRO A 155 -6.11 6.35 -5.88
C PRO A 155 -6.21 4.93 -5.27
N HIS A 156 -6.02 4.82 -3.94
CA HIS A 156 -6.01 3.52 -3.28
C HIS A 156 -6.65 3.48 -1.89
N THR A 157 -6.83 4.63 -1.23
CA THR A 157 -7.35 4.70 0.14
C THR A 157 -8.46 5.73 0.24
N VAL A 158 -9.50 5.43 1.00
CA VAL A 158 -10.51 6.37 1.46
C VAL A 158 -10.42 6.48 2.97
N TYR A 159 -10.64 7.68 3.49
CA TYR A 159 -10.65 7.93 4.94
C TYR A 159 -12.05 8.26 5.40
N GLU A 160 -12.44 7.65 6.51
CA GLU A 160 -13.57 8.10 7.31
C GLU A 160 -13.05 8.98 8.44
N ALA A 161 -13.68 10.13 8.63
CA ALA A 161 -13.40 11.06 9.72
C ALA A 161 -14.74 11.61 10.27
N ASN A 162 -14.80 11.88 11.56
CA ASN A 162 -15.98 12.55 12.14
C ASN A 162 -15.87 14.08 11.89
N ASP A 163 -15.21 14.81 12.79
CA ASP A 163 -15.10 16.26 12.73
C ASP A 163 -13.65 16.72 12.49
N ASP A 164 -12.67 15.81 12.51
CA ASP A 164 -11.25 16.15 12.44
C ASP A 164 -10.46 15.06 11.70
N LEU A 165 -9.61 15.48 10.75
CA LEU A 165 -8.74 14.56 9.98
C LEU A 165 -7.74 13.81 10.87
N ARG A 166 -7.37 14.35 12.04
CA ARG A 166 -6.46 13.70 13.00
C ARG A 166 -7.03 12.40 13.59
N ASP A 167 -8.35 12.27 13.59
CA ASP A 167 -9.08 11.11 14.09
C ASP A 167 -9.68 10.24 12.99
N SER A 168 -9.14 10.39 11.77
CA SER A 168 -9.54 9.59 10.63
C SER A 168 -8.95 8.17 10.67
N TRP A 169 -9.65 7.24 10.05
CA TRP A 169 -9.17 5.88 9.84
C TRP A 169 -9.21 5.53 8.35
N ALA A 170 -8.20 4.81 7.91
CA ALA A 170 -8.00 4.44 6.53
C ALA A 170 -8.75 3.15 6.19
N LEU A 171 -9.39 3.14 5.04
CA LEU A 171 -10.05 2.00 4.43
C LEU A 171 -9.58 1.83 2.97
N PRO A 172 -9.55 0.62 2.43
CA PRO A 172 -9.21 0.43 1.02
C PRO A 172 -10.28 1.08 0.14
N LEU A 173 -9.85 1.79 -0.89
CA LEU A 173 -10.74 2.34 -1.92
C LEU A 173 -11.15 1.21 -2.87
N MET A 174 -12.42 0.79 -2.83
CA MET A 174 -12.93 -0.37 -3.57
C MET A 174 -13.51 -0.03 -4.93
N VAL A 175 -13.85 1.23 -5.17
CA VAL A 175 -14.44 1.67 -6.43
C VAL A 175 -13.40 2.32 -7.34
N ASN A 176 -13.66 2.32 -8.64
CA ASN A 176 -12.88 3.07 -9.61
C ASN A 176 -13.43 4.50 -9.67
N LEU A 177 -12.54 5.47 -9.49
CA LEU A 177 -12.88 6.86 -9.72
C LEU A 177 -12.97 7.12 -11.23
N GLN A 178 -13.95 7.94 -11.64
CA GLN A 178 -14.09 8.35 -13.03
C GLN A 178 -12.99 9.38 -13.37
N SER A 179 -12.15 9.08 -14.35
CA SER A 179 -11.22 10.06 -14.91
C SER A 179 -11.97 11.21 -15.57
N THR A 180 -11.36 12.39 -15.57
CA THR A 180 -11.89 13.61 -16.20
C THR A 180 -10.98 14.06 -17.35
N ASP A 181 -11.29 15.18 -17.98
CA ASP A 181 -10.40 15.77 -18.99
C ASP A 181 -9.08 16.27 -18.37
N ASP A 182 -9.08 16.58 -17.07
CA ASP A 182 -7.92 17.10 -16.34
C ASP A 182 -7.16 16.05 -15.54
N VAL A 183 -7.81 14.96 -15.11
CA VAL A 183 -7.19 13.93 -14.24
C VAL A 183 -7.39 12.53 -14.79
N LEU A 184 -6.28 11.80 -14.94
CA LEU A 184 -6.29 10.36 -15.15
C LEU A 184 -6.16 9.65 -13.82
N PHE A 185 -7.18 8.90 -13.42
CA PHE A 185 -7.12 7.99 -12.28
C PHE A 185 -6.67 6.60 -12.73
N VAL A 186 -5.49 6.18 -12.25
CA VAL A 186 -4.89 4.88 -12.59
C VAL A 186 -5.23 3.88 -11.48
N LYS A 187 -6.21 3.04 -11.74
CA LYS A 187 -6.60 1.95 -10.83
C LYS A 187 -6.90 0.70 -11.66
N PRO A 188 -5.86 -0.05 -12.05
CA PRO A 188 -6.02 -1.25 -12.86
C PRO A 188 -6.81 -2.32 -12.12
N ASN A 189 -7.52 -3.17 -12.89
CA ASN A 189 -8.07 -4.38 -12.33
C ASN A 189 -6.95 -5.37 -12.02
N ALA A 190 -7.14 -6.12 -10.94
CA ALA A 190 -6.24 -7.19 -10.53
C ALA A 190 -7.03 -8.48 -10.30
N TRP A 191 -6.42 -9.60 -10.64
CA TRP A 191 -7.00 -10.92 -10.40
C TRP A 191 -5.92 -11.97 -10.15
N ILE A 192 -6.33 -13.07 -9.51
CA ILE A 192 -5.48 -14.24 -9.36
C ILE A 192 -5.75 -15.15 -10.57
N ALA A 193 -4.71 -15.52 -11.31
CA ALA A 193 -4.82 -16.48 -12.38
C ALA A 193 -5.17 -17.85 -11.78
N HIS A 194 -6.36 -18.36 -12.13
CA HIS A 194 -6.84 -19.63 -11.61
C HIS A 194 -6.07 -20.79 -12.23
N ASP A 195 -5.21 -21.37 -11.43
CA ASP A 195 -4.87 -22.78 -11.52
C ASP A 195 -5.43 -23.47 -10.26
N GLN A 196 -6.39 -24.39 -10.45
CA GLN A 196 -7.06 -25.05 -9.32
C GLN A 196 -6.10 -25.86 -8.44
N THR A 197 -4.99 -26.32 -8.99
CA THR A 197 -3.94 -27.03 -8.26
C THR A 197 -3.20 -26.11 -7.28
N SER A 198 -2.86 -24.90 -7.69
CA SER A 198 -2.06 -23.96 -6.88
C SER A 198 -2.77 -23.49 -5.61
N PHE A 199 -4.11 -23.46 -5.58
CA PHE A 199 -4.85 -23.03 -4.38
C PHE A 199 -4.96 -24.13 -3.32
N ALA A 200 -5.08 -25.40 -3.73
CA ALA A 200 -5.06 -26.54 -2.81
C ALA A 200 -3.68 -26.67 -2.15
N ASP A 201 -2.62 -26.41 -2.90
CA ASP A 201 -1.24 -26.42 -2.39
C ASP A 201 -1.02 -25.32 -1.35
N VAL A 202 -1.55 -24.11 -1.56
CA VAL A 202 -1.48 -23.00 -0.58
C VAL A 202 -2.18 -23.37 0.73
N GLU A 203 -3.37 -23.98 0.68
CA GLU A 203 -4.10 -24.40 1.87
C GLU A 203 -3.33 -25.46 2.66
N GLU A 204 -2.74 -26.45 1.98
CA GLU A 204 -1.93 -27.49 2.62
C GLU A 204 -0.69 -26.89 3.32
N VAL A 205 0.01 -25.97 2.66
CA VAL A 205 1.19 -25.30 3.23
C VAL A 205 0.78 -24.38 4.40
N CYS A 206 -0.36 -23.69 4.33
CA CYS A 206 -0.88 -22.91 5.46
C CYS A 206 -1.22 -23.80 6.66
N ASN A 207 -1.79 -24.98 6.44
CA ASN A 207 -2.05 -25.96 7.50
C ASN A 207 -0.76 -26.46 8.13
N PHE A 208 0.29 -26.73 7.34
CA PHE A 208 1.61 -27.06 7.85
C PHE A 208 2.23 -25.92 8.66
N ALA A 209 2.15 -24.66 8.17
CA ALA A 209 2.60 -23.47 8.90
C ALA A 209 1.88 -23.33 10.25
N ARG A 210 0.58 -23.63 10.31
CA ARG A 210 -0.21 -23.64 11.55
C ARG A 210 0.28 -24.71 12.54
N GLN A 211 0.65 -25.88 12.06
CA GLN A 211 1.25 -26.90 12.92
C GLN A 211 2.63 -26.47 13.43
N MET A 212 3.50 -25.90 12.58
CA MET A 212 4.80 -25.37 13.00
C MET A 212 4.65 -24.30 14.08
N SER A 213 3.67 -23.43 13.96
CA SER A 213 3.45 -22.31 14.89
C SER A 213 3.25 -22.77 16.35
N THR A 214 2.79 -24.00 16.58
CA THR A 214 2.57 -24.55 17.93
C THR A 214 3.87 -24.74 18.71
N THR A 215 5.00 -24.78 18.04
CA THR A 215 6.34 -24.97 18.64
C THR A 215 7.16 -23.67 18.66
N CYS A 216 6.64 -22.58 18.09
CA CYS A 216 7.37 -21.32 17.98
C CYS A 216 7.21 -20.44 19.23
N GLN A 217 8.27 -19.73 19.58
CA GLN A 217 8.22 -18.63 20.55
C GLN A 217 8.11 -17.30 19.80
N PHE A 218 6.94 -16.67 19.88
CA PHE A 218 6.66 -15.40 19.22
C PHE A 218 7.27 -14.20 19.93
N VAL A 219 7.57 -13.14 19.16
CA VAL A 219 8.23 -11.93 19.68
C VAL A 219 7.27 -10.74 19.70
N LYS A 220 7.47 -9.78 20.61
CA LYS A 220 6.64 -8.58 20.79
C LYS A 220 7.49 -7.36 21.13
N GLY A 221 6.90 -6.18 20.99
CA GLY A 221 7.47 -4.92 21.46
C GLY A 221 8.86 -4.64 20.86
N LYS A 222 9.83 -4.36 21.72
CA LYS A 222 11.20 -4.00 21.30
C LYS A 222 11.90 -5.12 20.55
N GLN A 223 11.77 -6.37 21.01
CA GLN A 223 12.36 -7.53 20.33
C GLN A 223 11.85 -7.71 18.90
N LEU A 224 10.51 -7.52 18.68
CA LEU A 224 9.92 -7.54 17.35
C LEU A 224 10.52 -6.46 16.45
N ALA A 225 10.64 -5.22 16.96
CA ALA A 225 11.18 -4.11 16.19
C ALA A 225 12.64 -4.34 15.78
N GLU A 226 13.46 -4.88 16.69
CA GLU A 226 14.86 -5.22 16.44
C GLU A 226 14.97 -6.37 15.44
N LEU A 227 14.17 -7.42 15.57
CA LEU A 227 14.13 -8.54 14.64
C LEU A 227 13.73 -8.10 13.23
N LYS A 228 12.64 -7.33 13.09
CA LYS A 228 12.22 -6.77 11.79
C LYS A 228 13.31 -5.90 11.16
N LYS A 229 14.01 -5.09 11.96
CA LYS A 229 15.12 -4.27 11.48
C LYS A 229 16.28 -5.11 10.96
N ALA A 230 16.62 -6.20 11.67
CA ALA A 230 17.70 -7.10 11.29
C ALA A 230 17.36 -7.91 10.01
N ILE A 231 16.14 -8.45 9.92
CA ILE A 231 15.63 -9.12 8.70
C ILE A 231 15.67 -8.16 7.52
N ASN A 232 15.17 -6.92 7.69
CA ASN A 232 15.20 -5.90 6.64
C ASN A 232 16.61 -5.55 6.18
N ALA A 233 17.60 -5.56 7.08
CA ALA A 233 19.00 -5.35 6.72
C ALA A 233 19.52 -6.49 5.84
N CYS A 234 19.26 -7.76 6.20
CA CYS A 234 19.63 -8.92 5.39
C CYS A 234 19.01 -8.84 3.98
N ILE A 235 17.72 -8.52 3.88
CA ILE A 235 17.02 -8.41 2.59
C ILE A 235 17.65 -7.31 1.72
N ARG A 236 17.91 -6.11 2.27
CA ARG A 236 18.53 -5.00 1.53
C ARG A 236 19.94 -5.30 1.04
N GLU A 237 20.67 -6.07 1.81
CA GLU A 237 22.05 -6.45 1.53
C GLU A 237 22.15 -7.78 0.74
N GLN A 238 21.02 -8.37 0.38
CA GLN A 238 20.93 -9.68 -0.27
C GLN A 238 21.70 -10.77 0.46
N ARG A 239 21.74 -10.69 1.80
CA ARG A 239 22.33 -11.72 2.65
C ARG A 239 21.32 -12.80 2.98
N GLU A 240 21.78 -14.02 3.01
CA GLU A 240 20.97 -15.14 3.47
C GLU A 240 20.50 -14.92 4.92
N ILE A 241 19.25 -15.30 5.18
CA ILE A 241 18.64 -15.26 6.50
C ILE A 241 18.75 -16.66 7.10
N GLU A 242 19.82 -16.89 7.88
CA GLU A 242 19.98 -18.15 8.59
C GLU A 242 18.98 -18.27 9.73
N ASP A 243 18.56 -19.49 10.06
CA ASP A 243 17.52 -19.73 11.07
C ASP A 243 17.93 -19.27 12.47
N ASP A 244 19.22 -19.38 12.79
CA ASP A 244 19.83 -19.06 14.08
C ASP A 244 20.60 -17.72 14.10
N ALA A 245 20.47 -16.90 13.05
CA ALA A 245 21.20 -15.63 12.93
C ALA A 245 20.70 -14.53 13.89
N PHE A 246 19.56 -14.72 14.55
CA PHE A 246 18.89 -13.71 15.36
C PHE A 246 18.68 -14.18 16.80
N ASP A 247 18.59 -13.23 17.72
CA ASP A 247 18.26 -13.49 19.12
C ASP A 247 16.74 -13.78 19.29
N CYS A 248 16.31 -14.91 18.67
CA CYS A 248 14.93 -15.41 18.76
C CYS A 248 14.91 -16.93 18.48
N ASP A 249 13.73 -17.54 18.64
CA ASP A 249 13.53 -18.95 18.33
C ASP A 249 13.83 -19.24 16.84
N PRO A 250 14.76 -20.16 16.50
CA PRO A 250 15.02 -20.54 15.12
C PRO A 250 13.79 -21.07 14.37
N ASN A 251 12.83 -21.71 15.06
CA ASN A 251 11.60 -22.18 14.46
C ASN A 251 10.70 -21.02 14.02
N LEU A 252 10.78 -19.87 14.70
CA LEU A 252 10.07 -18.67 14.29
C LEU A 252 10.60 -18.13 12.95
N ILE A 253 11.92 -18.17 12.72
CA ILE A 253 12.52 -17.78 11.45
C ILE A 253 12.15 -18.74 10.34
N ARG A 254 12.10 -20.05 10.61
CA ARG A 254 11.62 -21.05 9.64
C ARG A 254 10.15 -20.80 9.28
N LEU A 255 9.32 -20.52 10.26
CA LEU A 255 7.91 -20.17 10.02
C LEU A 255 7.79 -18.88 9.20
N TRP A 256 8.58 -17.85 9.49
CA TRP A 256 8.63 -16.61 8.71
C TRP A 256 9.02 -16.88 7.24
N LYS A 257 10.06 -17.71 7.00
CA LYS A 257 10.49 -18.13 5.65
C LYS A 257 9.37 -18.87 4.92
N LEU A 258 8.65 -19.74 5.59
CA LEU A 258 7.54 -20.50 5.01
C LEU A 258 6.41 -19.55 4.60
N VAL A 259 6.01 -18.60 5.47
CA VAL A 259 4.98 -17.60 5.14
C VAL A 259 5.43 -16.69 3.99
N LYS A 260 6.73 -16.34 3.95
CA LYS A 260 7.32 -15.61 2.82
C LYS A 260 7.19 -16.40 1.51
N SER A 261 7.46 -17.70 1.51
CA SER A 261 7.30 -18.57 0.33
C SER A 261 5.85 -18.63 -0.12
N ILE A 262 4.88 -18.81 0.79
CA ILE A 262 3.44 -18.77 0.46
C ILE A 262 3.07 -17.44 -0.23
N LYS A 263 3.58 -16.32 0.31
CA LYS A 263 3.36 -15.00 -0.30
C LYS A 263 3.91 -14.93 -1.72
N GLU A 264 5.10 -15.45 -1.97
CA GLU A 264 5.74 -15.43 -3.28
C GLU A 264 4.97 -16.27 -4.30
N ASP A 265 4.46 -17.44 -3.90
CA ASP A 265 3.60 -18.28 -4.72
C ASP A 265 2.27 -17.55 -5.05
N CYS A 266 1.64 -16.91 -4.07
CA CYS A 266 0.45 -16.09 -4.30
C CYS A 266 0.74 -14.91 -5.24
N LEU A 267 1.86 -14.22 -5.06
CA LEU A 267 2.29 -13.11 -5.91
C LEU A 267 2.51 -13.57 -7.36
N PHE A 268 3.11 -14.76 -7.54
CA PHE A 268 3.32 -15.34 -8.87
C PHE A 268 2.02 -15.57 -9.63
N LEU A 269 0.91 -15.79 -8.95
CA LEU A 269 -0.42 -15.97 -9.56
C LEU A 269 -1.15 -14.66 -9.84
N CYS A 270 -0.71 -13.53 -9.28
CA CYS A 270 -1.36 -12.24 -9.46
C CYS A 270 -1.15 -11.68 -10.87
N ARG A 271 -2.20 -11.11 -11.46
CA ARG A 271 -2.20 -10.45 -12.77
C ARG A 271 -2.95 -9.13 -12.69
N CYS A 272 -2.67 -8.23 -13.62
CA CYS A 272 -3.39 -6.97 -13.78
C CYS A 272 -3.41 -6.52 -15.24
N ASP A 273 -4.29 -5.57 -15.55
CA ASP A 273 -4.45 -4.91 -16.87
C ASP A 273 -3.90 -3.47 -16.89
N GLY A 274 -3.01 -3.13 -15.96
CA GLY A 274 -2.41 -1.80 -15.84
C GLY A 274 -1.41 -1.45 -16.95
N PRO A 275 -0.84 -0.23 -16.89
CA PRO A 275 0.25 0.16 -17.76
C PRO A 275 1.43 -0.80 -17.60
N ALA A 276 2.23 -0.96 -18.65
CA ALA A 276 3.45 -1.76 -18.55
C ALA A 276 4.40 -1.13 -17.51
N ALA A 277 4.97 -1.97 -16.65
CA ALA A 277 5.81 -1.51 -15.53
C ALA A 277 7.22 -2.09 -15.66
N TYR A 278 8.22 -1.27 -15.31
CA TYR A 278 9.63 -1.64 -15.44
C TYR A 278 10.43 -1.16 -14.21
N ILE A 279 11.44 -1.95 -13.83
CA ILE A 279 12.54 -1.51 -12.95
C ILE A 279 13.81 -1.51 -13.80
N GLY A 280 14.33 -0.33 -14.12
CA GLY A 280 15.38 -0.21 -15.13
C GLY A 280 14.90 -0.72 -16.49
N GLN A 281 15.50 -1.79 -17.00
CA GLN A 281 15.09 -2.45 -18.27
C GLN A 281 14.22 -3.69 -18.06
N ASP A 282 14.08 -4.15 -16.83
CA ASP A 282 13.35 -5.38 -16.51
C ASP A 282 11.85 -5.09 -16.41
N ARG A 283 11.07 -5.79 -17.24
CA ARG A 283 9.62 -5.74 -17.17
C ARG A 283 9.13 -6.49 -15.94
N ILE A 284 8.23 -5.86 -15.19
CA ILE A 284 7.55 -6.44 -14.03
C ILE A 284 6.03 -6.44 -14.25
N THR A 285 5.29 -7.25 -13.51
CA THR A 285 3.82 -7.24 -13.57
C THR A 285 3.26 -5.96 -12.97
N ALA A 286 3.76 -5.58 -11.78
CA ALA A 286 3.46 -4.36 -11.04
C ALA A 286 4.50 -4.20 -9.92
N GLU A 287 4.49 -3.11 -9.15
CA GLU A 287 5.24 -3.05 -7.89
C GLU A 287 4.82 -4.20 -6.96
N GLY A 288 3.53 -4.53 -6.97
CA GLY A 288 2.92 -5.60 -6.23
C GLY A 288 1.41 -5.45 -6.19
N PHE A 289 0.81 -6.14 -5.22
CA PHE A 289 -0.62 -6.16 -5.03
C PHE A 289 -0.95 -5.99 -3.54
N VAL A 290 -2.20 -5.64 -3.26
CA VAL A 290 -2.78 -5.66 -1.92
C VAL A 290 -4.00 -6.56 -1.98
N LEU A 291 -4.01 -7.61 -1.16
CA LEU A 291 -5.17 -8.46 -0.95
C LEU A 291 -5.85 -8.04 0.35
N THR A 292 -7.16 -7.84 0.29
CA THR A 292 -7.99 -7.44 1.43
C THR A 292 -9.14 -8.42 1.57
N ASN A 293 -9.28 -9.03 2.75
CA ASN A 293 -10.40 -9.86 3.13
C ASN A 293 -10.74 -9.69 4.62
N GLU A 294 -11.64 -10.51 5.16
CA GLU A 294 -12.06 -10.43 6.56
C GLU A 294 -10.96 -10.70 7.58
N PHE A 295 -9.86 -11.37 7.18
CA PHE A 295 -8.71 -11.69 8.03
C PHE A 295 -7.60 -10.64 7.99
N GLY A 296 -7.71 -9.63 7.13
CA GLY A 296 -6.76 -8.52 7.10
C GLY A 296 -6.53 -7.91 5.73
N MET A 297 -5.57 -7.01 5.71
CA MET A 297 -5.08 -6.33 4.51
C MET A 297 -3.55 -6.33 4.52
N PHE A 298 -2.95 -7.08 3.61
CA PHE A 298 -1.49 -7.22 3.50
C PHE A 298 -1.02 -7.00 2.08
N LYS A 299 0.26 -6.64 1.94
CA LYS A 299 0.88 -6.43 0.63
C LYS A 299 1.57 -7.69 0.13
N LEU A 300 1.30 -8.03 -1.12
CA LEU A 300 1.98 -9.05 -1.91
C LEU A 300 3.04 -8.35 -2.78
N ILE A 301 4.27 -8.28 -2.30
CA ILE A 301 5.40 -7.60 -2.97
C ILE A 301 6.61 -8.51 -2.92
N ASN A 302 7.39 -8.56 -4.01
CA ASN A 302 8.72 -9.13 -3.99
C ASN A 302 9.66 -8.19 -3.20
N ARG A 303 9.79 -8.48 -1.90
CA ARG A 303 10.52 -7.65 -0.96
C ARG A 303 12.02 -7.55 -1.28
N GLU A 304 12.61 -8.61 -1.78
CA GLU A 304 14.02 -8.64 -2.14
C GLU A 304 14.28 -7.71 -3.33
N GLN A 305 13.50 -7.82 -4.38
CA GLN A 305 13.63 -6.97 -5.56
C GLN A 305 13.45 -5.49 -5.23
N PHE A 306 12.37 -5.13 -4.53
CA PHE A 306 12.05 -3.72 -4.27
C PHE A 306 12.89 -3.11 -3.16
N SER A 307 13.22 -3.84 -2.09
CA SER A 307 14.06 -3.30 -1.02
C SER A 307 15.49 -3.09 -1.48
N TYR A 308 16.04 -4.00 -2.28
CA TYR A 308 17.36 -3.85 -2.88
C TYR A 308 17.41 -2.69 -3.87
N ALA A 309 16.45 -2.61 -4.77
CA ALA A 309 16.38 -1.57 -5.77
C ALA A 309 16.24 -0.18 -5.12
N ASN A 310 15.36 -0.03 -4.13
CA ASN A 310 15.20 1.22 -3.38
C ASN A 310 16.48 1.63 -2.62
N PHE A 311 17.16 0.66 -1.99
CA PHE A 311 18.41 0.93 -1.25
C PHE A 311 19.55 1.39 -2.16
N ASN A 312 19.60 0.89 -3.39
CA ASN A 312 20.65 1.19 -4.35
C ASN A 312 20.25 2.29 -5.35
N PHE A 313 19.03 2.81 -5.31
CA PHE A 313 18.49 3.77 -6.27
C PHE A 313 19.41 4.99 -6.47
N GLY A 314 19.93 5.58 -5.38
CA GLY A 314 20.88 6.69 -5.45
C GLY A 314 22.26 6.34 -6.04
N LYS A 315 22.65 5.07 -6.00
CA LYS A 315 23.94 4.60 -6.55
C LYS A 315 23.87 4.39 -8.05
N PHE A 316 22.71 4.02 -8.59
CA PHE A 316 22.50 3.83 -10.04
C PHE A 316 22.34 5.15 -10.80
N GLN A 317 21.95 6.24 -10.14
CA GLN A 317 21.88 7.58 -10.76
C GLN A 317 23.25 8.23 -10.95
N CYS A 318 24.29 7.82 -10.22
CA CYS A 318 25.64 8.35 -10.32
C CYS A 318 26.53 7.63 -11.36
N ALA A 319 26.01 6.63 -12.06
CA ALA A 319 26.76 5.79 -13.00
C ALA A 319 26.47 6.08 -14.49
N ASN A 320 25.76 7.18 -14.80
CA ASN A 320 25.52 7.66 -16.18
C ASN A 320 26.12 9.03 -16.42
#